data_2b7da94e17329f34ce7ff093ace6f6f4
#
_entry.id   2b7da94e17329f34ce7ff093ace6f6f4
#
_cell.length_a   1.000
_cell.length_b   1.000
_cell.length_c   1.000
_cell.angle_alpha   90.00
_cell.angle_beta   90.00
_cell.angle_gamma   90.00
#
_symmetry.space_group_name_H-M   'P 1'
#
loop_
_entity.id
_entity.type
_entity.pdbx_description
1 polymer ?
#
loop_
_entity_poly.entity_id
_entity_poly.type
_entity_poly.pdbx_seq_one_letter_code
_entity_poly.pdbx_strand_id
1 'polypeptide(L)'
;MGLSIGMNLPVANHTLELNAEYYYTDFLNQMVINFDGTRGAHTLSFENLRGRSYSHTLQVDATYPFWDGMSATAAFRLNDVRCTYDGVRQVKPLTSRYKGLLTLSYKTPLQLWQFDVTGQLNGGGRLYDQSRYPAYFQLQAQITREFRNISLYVGGENLTNYKIANLIQGAHHPWDAGFDATQVWGPVTGAMAYVGLRFKLEKL
;
A
#
# COMPACT_ATOMS: atom_id res chain seq x y z
N MET A 1 -10.20 -17.49 -8.06
CA MET A 1 -11.61 -17.12 -8.28
C MET A 1 -11.76 -15.65 -7.94
N GLY A 2 -12.34 -14.85 -8.84
CA GLY A 2 -12.56 -13.41 -8.63
C GLY A 2 -14.00 -13.05 -8.97
N LEU A 3 -14.53 -12.07 -8.26
CA LEU A 3 -15.81 -11.43 -8.53
C LEU A 3 -15.59 -9.93 -8.47
N SER A 4 -16.08 -9.21 -9.47
CA SER A 4 -16.07 -7.74 -9.49
C SER A 4 -17.46 -7.23 -9.84
N ILE A 5 -17.84 -6.13 -9.23
CA ILE A 5 -19.06 -5.40 -9.52
C ILE A 5 -18.75 -3.92 -9.56
N GLY A 6 -19.18 -3.25 -10.63
CA GLY A 6 -19.09 -1.80 -10.79
C GLY A 6 -20.49 -1.21 -10.92
N MET A 7 -20.68 -0.01 -10.37
CA MET A 7 -21.96 0.69 -10.35
C MET A 7 -21.73 2.19 -10.48
N ASN A 8 -22.53 2.82 -11.34
CA ASN A 8 -22.55 4.26 -11.51
C ASN A 8 -23.89 4.79 -11.00
N LEU A 9 -23.85 5.60 -9.96
CA LEU A 9 -25.05 6.16 -9.33
C LEU A 9 -25.12 7.66 -9.59
N PRO A 10 -26.20 8.17 -10.18
CA PRO A 10 -26.40 9.61 -10.29
C PRO A 10 -26.69 10.17 -8.89
N VAL A 11 -25.85 11.10 -8.43
CA VAL A 11 -25.98 11.78 -7.14
C VAL A 11 -25.90 13.29 -7.40
N ALA A 12 -27.00 13.98 -7.16
CA ALA A 12 -27.18 15.39 -7.54
C ALA A 12 -26.86 15.63 -9.02
N ASN A 13 -25.86 16.49 -9.33
CA ASN A 13 -25.45 16.79 -10.70
C ASN A 13 -24.24 15.97 -11.19
N HIS A 14 -23.79 15.02 -10.42
CA HIS A 14 -22.59 14.23 -10.69
C HIS A 14 -22.87 12.73 -10.59
N THR A 15 -21.92 11.93 -11.06
CA THR A 15 -22.00 10.47 -10.99
C THR A 15 -21.02 9.96 -9.93
N LEU A 16 -21.53 9.19 -8.98
CA LEU A 16 -20.72 8.43 -8.05
C LEU A 16 -20.39 7.09 -8.70
N GLU A 17 -19.10 6.82 -8.88
CA GLU A 17 -18.58 5.55 -9.37
C GLU A 17 -18.21 4.69 -8.16
N LEU A 18 -18.78 3.49 -8.07
CA LEU A 18 -18.49 2.52 -7.03
C LEU A 18 -17.99 1.22 -7.67
N ASN A 19 -16.91 0.67 -7.15
CA ASN A 19 -16.41 -0.63 -7.53
C ASN A 19 -16.18 -1.48 -6.28
N ALA A 20 -16.51 -2.77 -6.37
CA ALA A 20 -16.21 -3.74 -5.35
C ALA A 20 -15.64 -5.00 -6.00
N GLU A 21 -14.55 -5.50 -5.45
CA GLU A 21 -13.84 -6.66 -5.96
C GLU A 21 -13.55 -7.63 -4.82
N TYR A 22 -13.78 -8.90 -5.07
CA TYR A 22 -13.40 -9.95 -4.15
C TYR A 22 -12.60 -11.01 -4.88
N TYR A 23 -11.45 -11.36 -4.31
CA TYR A 23 -10.57 -12.41 -4.82
C TYR A 23 -10.32 -13.46 -3.75
N TYR A 24 -10.52 -14.72 -4.16
CA TYR A 24 -10.07 -15.88 -3.43
C TYR A 24 -8.98 -16.59 -4.25
N THR A 25 -7.82 -16.81 -3.63
CA THR A 25 -6.71 -17.57 -4.21
C THR A 25 -6.36 -18.72 -3.28
N ASP A 26 -6.39 -19.94 -3.80
CA ASP A 26 -5.90 -21.14 -3.13
C ASP A 26 -4.54 -21.53 -3.74
N PHE A 27 -3.53 -21.68 -2.90
CA PHE A 27 -2.18 -21.99 -3.34
C PHE A 27 -1.93 -23.49 -3.18
N LEU A 28 -1.86 -24.20 -4.29
CA LEU A 28 -1.61 -25.65 -4.29
C LEU A 28 -0.16 -25.97 -3.94
N ASN A 29 0.76 -25.10 -4.37
CA ASN A 29 2.19 -25.28 -4.14
C ASN A 29 2.85 -23.89 -4.08
N GLN A 30 3.07 -23.37 -2.89
CA GLN A 30 3.64 -22.05 -2.69
C GLN A 30 5.07 -22.17 -2.18
N MET A 31 6.01 -21.62 -2.93
CA MET A 31 7.37 -21.42 -2.45
C MET A 31 7.41 -20.19 -1.53
N VAL A 32 7.96 -20.33 -0.36
CA VAL A 32 8.16 -19.26 0.61
C VAL A 32 9.62 -19.21 1.03
N ILE A 33 10.02 -18.01 1.42
CA ILE A 33 11.30 -17.82 2.09
C ILE A 33 11.05 -18.07 3.58
N ASN A 34 11.72 -19.07 4.13
CA ASN A 34 11.69 -19.32 5.56
C ASN A 34 12.91 -18.65 6.21
N PHE A 35 12.64 -17.76 7.14
CA PHE A 35 13.61 -17.13 8.01
C PHE A 35 13.58 -17.89 9.33
N ASP A 36 14.21 -19.05 9.39
CA ASP A 36 14.27 -19.85 10.60
C ASP A 36 15.24 -19.20 11.59
N GLY A 37 14.68 -18.50 12.59
CA GLY A 37 15.45 -17.90 13.68
C GLY A 37 16.25 -18.92 14.51
N THR A 38 15.97 -20.24 14.38
CA THR A 38 16.73 -21.30 15.04
C THR A 38 18.04 -21.61 14.34
N ARG A 39 18.16 -21.22 13.06
CA ARG A 39 19.37 -21.45 12.24
C ARG A 39 20.32 -20.26 12.17
N GLY A 40 20.04 -19.21 12.95
CA GLY A 40 20.75 -17.93 12.90
C GLY A 40 20.24 -17.02 11.78
N ALA A 41 20.25 -15.71 12.01
CA ALA A 41 19.69 -14.68 11.13
C ALA A 41 20.34 -14.58 9.74
N HIS A 42 21.24 -15.47 9.40
CA HIS A 42 22.01 -15.47 8.16
C HIS A 42 21.63 -16.59 7.18
N THR A 43 20.67 -17.44 7.54
CA THR A 43 20.28 -18.55 6.67
C THR A 43 18.92 -18.30 6.05
N LEU A 44 18.90 -18.14 4.73
CA LEU A 44 17.68 -18.11 3.93
C LEU A 44 17.44 -19.51 3.37
N SER A 45 16.30 -20.11 3.65
CA SER A 45 15.85 -21.32 2.97
C SER A 45 14.62 -21.03 2.12
N PHE A 46 14.59 -21.65 0.94
CA PHE A 46 13.42 -21.64 0.08
C PHE A 46 12.70 -22.97 0.28
N GLU A 47 11.47 -22.92 0.74
CA GLU A 47 10.69 -24.10 1.04
C GLU A 47 9.35 -24.08 0.31
N ASN A 48 8.92 -25.23 -0.15
CA ASN A 48 7.55 -25.39 -0.61
C ASN A 48 6.66 -25.63 0.60
N LEU A 49 5.66 -24.78 0.79
CA LEU A 49 4.71 -24.96 1.86
C LEU A 49 3.97 -26.28 1.72
N ARG A 50 3.97 -27.09 2.78
CA ARG A 50 3.16 -28.29 2.91
C ARG A 50 1.90 -27.93 3.68
N GLY A 51 0.74 -28.12 3.06
CA GLY A 51 -0.55 -27.78 3.63
C GLY A 51 -1.25 -26.66 2.89
N ARG A 52 -2.45 -26.34 3.33
CA ARG A 52 -3.32 -25.39 2.65
C ARG A 52 -2.90 -23.96 2.94
N SER A 53 -2.64 -23.21 1.89
CA SER A 53 -2.40 -21.76 1.92
C SER A 53 -3.43 -21.06 1.06
N TYR A 54 -3.99 -19.94 1.52
CA TYR A 54 -5.00 -19.21 0.78
C TYR A 54 -4.95 -17.71 1.09
N SER A 55 -5.56 -16.93 0.20
CA SER A 55 -5.81 -15.50 0.42
C SER A 55 -7.25 -15.13 0.09
N HIS A 56 -7.83 -14.29 0.92
CA HIS A 56 -9.04 -13.55 0.65
C HIS A 56 -8.68 -12.07 0.56
N THR A 57 -9.08 -11.42 -0.53
CA THR A 57 -8.92 -9.99 -0.71
C THR A 57 -10.26 -9.40 -1.09
N LEU A 58 -10.73 -8.43 -0.31
CA LEU A 58 -11.88 -7.60 -0.61
C LEU A 58 -11.40 -6.17 -0.81
N GLN A 59 -11.72 -5.56 -1.93
CA GLN A 59 -11.46 -4.16 -2.21
C GLN A 59 -12.76 -3.46 -2.57
N VAL A 60 -12.94 -2.26 -2.05
CA VAL A 60 -14.03 -1.36 -2.41
C VAL A 60 -13.42 0.00 -2.70
N ASP A 61 -13.79 0.61 -3.79
CA ASP A 61 -13.41 1.98 -4.11
C ASP A 61 -14.60 2.79 -4.60
N ALA A 62 -14.53 4.08 -4.32
CA ALA A 62 -15.54 5.06 -4.68
C ALA A 62 -14.88 6.32 -5.22
N THR A 63 -15.35 6.83 -6.35
CA THR A 63 -14.93 8.12 -6.90
C THR A 63 -16.13 9.01 -7.09
N TYR A 64 -16.06 10.21 -6.52
CA TYR A 64 -17.16 11.18 -6.60
C TYR A 64 -16.61 12.59 -6.91
N PRO A 65 -16.97 13.16 -8.08
CA PRO A 65 -16.76 14.58 -8.36
C PRO A 65 -17.88 15.36 -7.66
N PHE A 66 -17.60 15.93 -6.50
CA PHE A 66 -18.61 16.56 -5.67
C PHE A 66 -18.76 18.05 -5.93
N TRP A 67 -17.84 18.65 -6.67
CA TRP A 67 -17.87 20.06 -7.09
C TRP A 67 -17.13 20.25 -8.40
N ASP A 68 -17.38 21.37 -9.12
CA ASP A 68 -16.68 21.69 -10.35
C ASP A 68 -15.16 21.75 -10.11
N GLY A 69 -14.44 20.87 -10.79
CA GLY A 69 -12.99 20.71 -10.63
C GLY A 69 -12.54 19.98 -9.37
N MET A 70 -13.45 19.61 -8.45
CA MET A 70 -13.11 18.84 -7.24
C MET A 70 -13.63 17.41 -7.29
N SER A 71 -12.78 16.46 -6.94
CA SER A 71 -13.14 15.06 -6.82
C SER A 71 -12.51 14.42 -5.59
N ALA A 72 -13.21 13.43 -5.04
CA ALA A 72 -12.70 12.57 -3.99
C ALA A 72 -12.69 11.13 -4.48
N THR A 73 -11.59 10.42 -4.25
CA THR A 73 -11.48 8.98 -4.45
C THR A 73 -11.13 8.34 -3.12
N ALA A 74 -11.98 7.43 -2.66
CA ALA A 74 -11.73 6.62 -1.47
C ALA A 74 -11.59 5.16 -1.87
N ALA A 75 -10.61 4.47 -1.32
CA ALA A 75 -10.45 3.02 -1.51
C ALA A 75 -10.13 2.35 -0.19
N PHE A 76 -10.68 1.17 0.00
CA PHE A 76 -10.42 0.35 1.17
C PHE A 76 -10.22 -1.11 0.76
N ARG A 77 -9.16 -1.73 1.27
CA ARG A 77 -8.84 -3.14 1.02
C ARG A 77 -8.69 -3.90 2.33
N LEU A 78 -9.29 -5.07 2.37
CA LEU A 78 -9.10 -6.07 3.42
C LEU A 78 -8.37 -7.28 2.83
N ASN A 79 -7.40 -7.81 3.58
CA ASN A 79 -6.66 -9.03 3.23
C ASN A 79 -6.69 -10.01 4.41
N ASP A 80 -7.05 -11.26 4.16
CA ASP A 80 -6.77 -12.40 5.05
C ASP A 80 -5.93 -13.42 4.28
N VAL A 81 -4.63 -13.43 4.54
CA VAL A 81 -3.67 -14.30 3.88
C VAL A 81 -3.14 -15.27 4.92
N ARG A 82 -3.34 -16.57 4.67
CA ARG A 82 -2.95 -17.66 5.55
C ARG A 82 -2.00 -18.61 4.84
N CYS A 83 -0.93 -18.96 5.53
CA CYS A 83 0.05 -19.93 5.08
C CYS A 83 0.23 -21.00 6.15
N THR A 84 0.51 -22.24 5.73
CA THR A 84 0.77 -23.35 6.65
C THR A 84 2.26 -23.61 6.71
N TYR A 85 2.91 -23.21 7.81
CA TYR A 85 4.31 -23.48 8.10
C TYR A 85 4.38 -24.63 9.11
N ASP A 86 5.14 -25.69 8.81
CA ASP A 86 5.34 -26.86 9.67
C ASP A 86 4.02 -27.45 10.23
N GLY A 87 3.01 -27.51 9.39
CA GLY A 87 1.68 -28.02 9.76
C GLY A 87 0.80 -27.04 10.55
N VAL A 88 1.32 -25.86 10.92
CA VAL A 88 0.58 -24.83 11.65
C VAL A 88 0.14 -23.72 10.71
N ARG A 89 -1.18 -23.50 10.64
CA ARG A 89 -1.76 -22.39 9.86
C ARG A 89 -1.62 -21.08 10.61
N GLN A 90 -0.96 -20.14 10.00
CA GLN A 90 -0.73 -18.81 10.58
C GLN A 90 -0.92 -17.68 9.55
N VAL A 91 -1.02 -16.45 10.02
CA VAL A 91 -1.11 -15.27 9.16
C VAL A 91 0.22 -15.09 8.44
N LYS A 92 0.16 -14.84 7.12
CA LYS A 92 1.37 -14.55 6.35
C LYS A 92 2.08 -13.32 6.92
N PRO A 93 3.36 -13.44 7.31
CA PRO A 93 4.14 -12.32 7.82
C PRO A 93 4.23 -11.15 6.83
N LEU A 94 4.46 -9.96 7.33
CA LEU A 94 4.64 -8.70 6.58
C LEU A 94 3.49 -8.36 5.63
N THR A 95 2.31 -8.91 5.90
CA THR A 95 1.11 -8.63 5.11
C THR A 95 0.14 -7.78 5.94
N SER A 96 -0.09 -6.55 5.49
CA SER A 96 -1.08 -5.65 6.13
C SER A 96 -2.49 -6.25 5.99
N ARG A 97 -3.23 -6.27 7.10
CA ARG A 97 -4.59 -6.79 7.13
C ARG A 97 -5.57 -5.90 6.39
N TYR A 98 -5.36 -4.60 6.40
CA TYR A 98 -6.18 -3.64 5.66
C TYR A 98 -5.33 -2.47 5.17
N LYS A 99 -5.84 -1.80 4.13
CA LYS A 99 -5.30 -0.52 3.63
C LYS A 99 -6.46 0.39 3.29
N GLY A 100 -6.33 1.67 3.64
CA GLY A 100 -7.26 2.72 3.27
C GLY A 100 -6.52 3.81 2.50
N LEU A 101 -7.21 4.42 1.55
CA LEU A 101 -6.71 5.54 0.76
C LEU A 101 -7.85 6.54 0.57
N LEU A 102 -7.53 7.82 0.73
CA LEU A 102 -8.41 8.92 0.38
C LEU A 102 -7.60 9.96 -0.38
N THR A 103 -7.99 10.22 -1.61
CA THR A 103 -7.41 11.25 -2.46
C THR A 103 -8.44 12.35 -2.70
N LEU A 104 -8.05 13.59 -2.44
CA LEU A 104 -8.78 14.78 -2.82
C LEU A 104 -8.00 15.48 -3.92
N SER A 105 -8.67 15.76 -5.03
CA SER A 105 -8.10 16.44 -6.19
C SER A 105 -8.90 17.68 -6.51
N TYR A 106 -8.21 18.77 -6.78
CA TYR A 106 -8.82 20.01 -7.26
C TYR A 106 -8.11 20.53 -8.50
N LYS A 107 -8.85 20.77 -9.57
CA LYS A 107 -8.38 21.42 -10.80
C LYS A 107 -9.09 22.78 -10.94
N THR A 108 -8.30 23.83 -11.16
CA THR A 108 -8.86 25.15 -11.43
C THR A 108 -9.66 25.17 -12.73
N PRO A 109 -10.63 26.10 -12.90
CA PRO A 109 -11.53 26.13 -14.09
C PRO A 109 -10.79 26.13 -15.43
N LEU A 110 -9.64 26.81 -15.53
CA LEU A 110 -8.79 26.81 -16.73
C LEU A 110 -7.85 25.61 -16.82
N GLN A 111 -7.96 24.65 -15.90
CA GLN A 111 -7.09 23.47 -15.78
C GLN A 111 -5.58 23.78 -15.72
N LEU A 112 -5.23 25.01 -15.33
CA LEU A 112 -3.84 25.45 -15.25
C LEU A 112 -3.15 24.97 -13.97
N TRP A 113 -3.89 24.79 -12.90
CA TRP A 113 -3.39 24.29 -11.62
C TRP A 113 -4.17 23.06 -11.18
N GLN A 114 -3.45 22.08 -10.68
CA GLN A 114 -4.01 20.92 -10.03
C GLN A 114 -3.37 20.76 -8.65
N PHE A 115 -4.20 20.48 -7.66
CA PHE A 115 -3.82 20.21 -6.28
C PHE A 115 -4.32 18.82 -5.91
N ASP A 116 -3.42 17.97 -5.45
CA ASP A 116 -3.74 16.62 -5.04
C ASP A 116 -3.25 16.41 -3.61
N VAL A 117 -4.10 15.84 -2.76
CA VAL A 117 -3.76 15.42 -1.41
C VAL A 117 -4.23 14.00 -1.21
N THR A 118 -3.33 13.11 -0.80
CA THR A 118 -3.64 11.69 -0.57
C THR A 118 -3.26 11.30 0.85
N GLY A 119 -4.25 10.86 1.61
CA GLY A 119 -4.06 10.17 2.88
C GLY A 119 -4.06 8.66 2.68
N GLN A 120 -3.06 7.97 3.21
CA GLN A 120 -2.94 6.52 3.13
C GLN A 120 -2.82 5.93 4.53
N LEU A 121 -3.77 5.07 4.90
CA LEU A 121 -3.75 4.27 6.11
C LEU A 121 -3.23 2.88 5.78
N ASN A 122 -2.11 2.48 6.38
CA ASN A 122 -1.56 1.15 6.29
C ASN A 122 -1.86 0.40 7.58
N GLY A 123 -2.65 -0.65 7.49
CA GLY A 123 -3.01 -1.49 8.64
C GLY A 123 -1.83 -2.27 9.17
N GLY A 124 -1.89 -2.59 10.44
CA GLY A 124 -0.95 -3.50 11.07
C GLY A 124 -1.04 -4.93 10.53
N GLY A 125 -0.06 -5.72 10.89
CA GLY A 125 0.03 -7.13 10.50
C GLY A 125 0.85 -7.94 11.51
N ARG A 126 1.49 -9.00 11.02
CA ARG A 126 2.33 -9.89 11.80
C ARG A 126 3.77 -9.90 11.29
N LEU A 127 4.71 -10.00 12.19
CA LEU A 127 6.11 -10.31 11.89
C LEU A 127 6.30 -11.83 11.76
N TYR A 128 7.51 -12.30 11.49
CA TYR A 128 7.80 -13.73 11.35
C TYR A 128 7.58 -14.51 12.65
N ASP A 129 7.84 -13.90 13.79
CA ASP A 129 7.57 -14.43 15.13
C ASP A 129 6.09 -14.35 15.54
N GLN A 130 5.21 -13.95 14.61
CA GLN A 130 3.78 -13.70 14.83
C GLN A 130 3.48 -12.54 15.81
N SER A 131 4.46 -11.76 16.24
CA SER A 131 4.23 -10.51 16.95
C SER A 131 3.53 -9.49 16.04
N ARG A 132 2.88 -8.48 16.63
CA ARG A 132 2.10 -7.50 15.87
C ARG A 132 2.95 -6.26 15.61
N TYR A 133 2.91 -5.77 14.37
CA TYR A 133 3.34 -4.41 14.08
C TYR A 133 2.12 -3.47 13.96
N PRO A 134 2.26 -2.18 14.33
CA PRO A 134 1.15 -1.23 14.36
C PRO A 134 0.73 -0.78 12.97
N ALA A 135 -0.47 -0.20 12.89
CA ALA A 135 -0.90 0.58 11.74
C ALA A 135 -0.22 1.94 11.73
N TYR A 136 -0.06 2.53 10.55
CA TYR A 136 0.49 3.87 10.38
C TYR A 136 -0.22 4.63 9.26
N PHE A 137 -0.12 5.95 9.33
CA PHE A 137 -0.73 6.86 8.37
C PHE A 137 0.35 7.69 7.67
N GLN A 138 0.18 7.85 6.35
CA GLN A 138 1.03 8.70 5.52
C GLN A 138 0.18 9.73 4.80
N LEU A 139 0.71 10.93 4.66
CA LEU A 139 0.12 12.00 3.88
C LEU A 139 1.06 12.34 2.73
N GLN A 140 0.49 12.54 1.55
CA GLN A 140 1.17 12.98 0.34
C GLN A 140 0.42 14.19 -0.22
N ALA A 141 1.15 15.14 -0.80
CA ALA A 141 0.54 16.28 -1.48
C ALA A 141 1.37 16.66 -2.71
N GLN A 142 0.68 17.09 -3.76
CA GLN A 142 1.31 17.57 -4.98
C GLN A 142 0.55 18.78 -5.54
N ILE A 143 1.32 19.73 -6.05
CA ILE A 143 0.82 20.86 -6.83
C ILE A 143 1.41 20.74 -8.23
N THR A 144 0.55 20.80 -9.25
CA THR A 144 0.95 20.74 -10.65
C THR A 144 0.52 22.01 -11.37
N ARG A 145 1.44 22.59 -12.12
CA ARG A 145 1.15 23.68 -13.07
C ARG A 145 1.20 23.12 -14.48
N GLU A 146 0.07 23.24 -15.18
CA GLU A 146 -0.06 22.83 -16.57
C GLU A 146 0.23 24.03 -17.50
N PHE A 147 1.08 23.80 -18.50
CA PHE A 147 1.30 24.65 -19.65
C PHE A 147 0.91 23.86 -20.92
N ARG A 148 0.97 24.49 -22.09
CA ARG A 148 0.53 23.88 -23.34
C ARG A 148 1.16 22.48 -23.56
N ASN A 149 2.49 22.39 -23.46
CA ASN A 149 3.24 21.16 -23.73
C ASN A 149 4.10 20.69 -22.57
N ILE A 150 4.03 21.38 -21.43
CA ILE A 150 4.87 21.13 -20.27
C ILE A 150 3.99 21.16 -19.02
N SER A 151 4.21 20.21 -18.11
CA SER A 151 3.67 20.26 -16.76
C SER A 151 4.84 20.32 -15.76
N LEU A 152 4.80 21.29 -14.87
CA LEU A 152 5.72 21.38 -13.72
C LEU A 152 4.97 20.91 -12.48
N TYR A 153 5.60 20.09 -11.66
CA TYR A 153 5.01 19.64 -10.41
C TYR A 153 6.01 19.65 -9.26
N VAL A 154 5.51 19.96 -8.09
CA VAL A 154 6.22 19.88 -6.83
C VAL A 154 5.34 19.14 -5.84
N GLY A 155 5.91 18.28 -5.05
CA GLY A 155 5.16 17.51 -4.07
C GLY A 155 6.01 17.00 -2.94
N GLY A 156 5.35 16.33 -2.00
CA GLY A 156 5.98 15.66 -0.90
C GLY A 156 5.28 14.36 -0.58
N GLU A 157 6.09 13.39 -0.19
CA GLU A 157 5.65 12.08 0.26
C GLU A 157 5.95 11.93 1.75
N ASN A 158 5.14 11.11 2.42
CA ASN A 158 5.28 10.87 3.85
C ASN A 158 5.39 12.17 4.68
N LEU A 159 4.53 13.14 4.39
CA LEU A 159 4.51 14.45 5.07
C LEU A 159 4.24 14.32 6.58
N THR A 160 3.69 13.19 7.03
CA THR A 160 3.57 12.83 8.44
C THR A 160 4.90 12.50 9.10
N ASN A 161 5.96 12.36 8.31
CA ASN A 161 7.32 12.00 8.74
C ASN A 161 7.35 10.69 9.57
N TYR A 162 6.42 9.76 9.27
CA TYR A 162 6.39 8.48 9.96
C TYR A 162 7.56 7.62 9.53
N LYS A 163 8.27 7.04 10.49
CA LYS A 163 9.36 6.07 10.29
C LYS A 163 9.20 4.91 11.24
N ILE A 164 9.65 3.74 10.82
CA ILE A 164 9.76 2.59 11.71
C ILE A 164 10.82 2.91 12.76
N ALA A 165 10.43 2.82 14.04
CA ALA A 165 11.41 2.73 15.12
C ALA A 165 11.96 1.29 15.14
N ASN A 166 13.23 1.11 15.43
CA ASN A 166 13.89 -0.21 15.50
C ASN A 166 13.78 -1.02 14.20
N LEU A 167 14.26 -0.42 13.12
CA LEU A 167 14.27 -1.02 11.78
C LEU A 167 14.97 -2.38 11.72
N ILE A 168 16.04 -2.55 12.52
CA ILE A 168 16.88 -3.74 12.57
C ILE A 168 16.88 -4.27 13.99
N GLN A 169 16.44 -5.50 14.18
CA GLN A 169 16.56 -6.18 15.47
C GLN A 169 18.04 -6.50 15.70
N GLY A 170 18.52 -6.30 16.92
CA GLY A 170 19.91 -6.56 17.28
C GLY A 170 20.94 -5.66 16.56
N ALA A 171 20.55 -4.45 16.11
CA ALA A 171 21.41 -3.54 15.34
C ALA A 171 22.77 -3.22 16.02
N HIS A 172 22.81 -3.23 17.35
CA HIS A 172 24.03 -3.00 18.13
C HIS A 172 24.97 -4.22 18.19
N HIS A 173 24.47 -5.38 17.81
CA HIS A 173 25.21 -6.65 17.81
C HIS A 173 25.02 -7.40 16.49
N PRO A 174 25.55 -6.87 15.37
CA PRO A 174 25.24 -7.39 14.02
C PRO A 174 25.76 -8.80 13.75
N TRP A 175 26.59 -9.33 14.63
CA TRP A 175 27.15 -10.70 14.52
C TRP A 175 26.46 -11.71 15.44
N ASP A 176 25.51 -11.27 16.25
CA ASP A 176 24.76 -12.14 17.14
C ASP A 176 23.62 -12.84 16.41
N ALA A 177 23.21 -13.99 16.89
CA ALA A 177 22.09 -14.78 16.35
C ALA A 177 20.74 -14.02 16.37
N GLY A 178 20.63 -12.97 17.18
CA GLY A 178 19.45 -12.10 17.27
C GLY A 178 19.42 -10.95 16.27
N PHE A 179 20.42 -10.84 15.38
CA PHE A 179 20.41 -9.80 14.35
C PHE A 179 19.43 -10.13 13.22
N ASP A 180 18.47 -9.26 12.95
CA ASP A 180 17.50 -9.43 11.87
C ASP A 180 17.18 -8.08 11.20
N ALA A 181 17.56 -7.97 9.93
CA ALA A 181 17.32 -6.81 9.07
C ALA A 181 16.19 -7.06 8.04
N THR A 182 15.46 -8.17 8.12
CA THR A 182 14.49 -8.59 7.11
C THR A 182 13.07 -8.12 7.38
N GLN A 183 12.76 -7.69 8.60
CA GLN A 183 11.41 -7.39 9.06
C GLN A 183 11.01 -5.91 8.81
N VAL A 184 11.21 -5.44 7.59
CA VAL A 184 10.83 -4.08 7.19
C VAL A 184 9.33 -4.04 6.84
N TRP A 185 8.51 -3.52 7.75
CA TRP A 185 7.05 -3.51 7.62
C TRP A 185 6.44 -2.13 7.29
N GLY A 186 7.23 -1.07 7.26
CA GLY A 186 6.78 0.29 6.99
C GLY A 186 7.90 1.20 6.45
N PRO A 187 7.69 2.52 6.41
CA PRO A 187 8.65 3.45 5.83
C PRO A 187 9.96 3.49 6.62
N VAL A 188 11.06 3.42 5.88
CA VAL A 188 12.44 3.55 6.38
C VAL A 188 12.86 5.02 6.39
N THR A 189 12.44 5.76 5.35
CA THR A 189 12.72 7.18 5.18
C THR A 189 11.57 8.04 5.69
N GLY A 190 11.89 9.22 6.23
CA GLY A 190 10.90 10.20 6.65
C GLY A 190 10.26 10.96 5.48
N ALA A 191 9.84 12.19 5.76
CA ALA A 191 9.28 13.07 4.75
C ALA A 191 10.28 13.33 3.62
N MET A 192 9.79 13.27 2.39
CA MET A 192 10.56 13.54 1.18
C MET A 192 9.85 14.60 0.34
N ALA A 193 10.61 15.44 -0.32
CA ALA A 193 10.12 16.41 -1.29
C ALA A 193 10.68 16.09 -2.68
N TYR A 194 9.90 16.34 -3.70
CA TYR A 194 10.31 16.16 -5.08
C TYR A 194 9.80 17.31 -5.97
N VAL A 195 10.51 17.52 -7.06
CA VAL A 195 10.11 18.41 -8.15
C VAL A 195 10.33 17.66 -9.46
N GLY A 196 9.42 17.87 -10.41
CA GLY A 196 9.54 17.22 -11.69
C GLY A 196 8.92 18.02 -12.82
N LEU A 197 9.24 17.58 -14.03
CA LEU A 197 8.80 18.17 -15.27
C LEU A 197 8.35 17.05 -16.22
N ARG A 198 7.20 17.25 -16.88
CA ARG A 198 6.66 16.34 -17.88
C ARG A 198 6.47 17.08 -19.20
N PHE A 199 6.99 16.52 -20.26
CA PHE A 199 6.72 17.00 -21.63
C PHE A 199 5.60 16.17 -22.25
N LYS A 200 4.67 16.85 -22.95
CA LYS A 200 3.63 16.23 -23.79
C LYS A 200 4.00 16.49 -25.26
N LEU A 201 4.35 15.40 -25.95
CA LEU A 201 4.58 15.46 -27.40
C LEU A 201 3.25 15.11 -28.07
N GLU A 202 2.55 16.10 -28.62
CA GLU A 202 1.41 15.84 -29.51
C GLU A 202 1.97 15.45 -30.88
N LYS A 203 1.50 14.31 -31.40
CA LYS A 203 1.73 13.97 -32.80
C LYS A 203 0.94 14.98 -33.64
N LEU A 204 1.65 15.74 -34.48
CA LEU A 204 1.06 16.54 -35.54
C LEU A 204 0.33 15.64 -36.56
#